data_b3262056954a082a9d617d43a2b632f2
#
_entry.id   b3262056954a082a9d617d43a2b632f2
#
_cell.length_a   1.000
_cell.length_b   1.000
_cell.length_c   1.000
_cell.angle_alpha   90.00
_cell.angle_beta   90.00
_cell.angle_gamma   90.00
#
_symmetry.space_group_name_H-M   'P 1'
#
loop_
_entity.id
_entity.type
_entity.pdbx_description
1 polymer ?
#
loop_
_entity_poly.entity_id
_entity_poly.type
_entity_poly.pdbx_seq_one_letter_code
_entity_poly.pdbx_strand_id
1 'polypeptide(L)'
;MSELNVLYYSCPFDLSGYGTVARNHLLELSKIKSINLRLRTKKFWQGASPDLREDGDTLHDLENVPIPNTDYILLQHLTPENFYIDPSAKYHICYTPFETDGVPRPWLLPLRGMDEIWVPSRHNKEAYLAAGLSQKKIQVIPHGVNTEKFNAEVKPLNYDRGEFNFGSIFDWTERKNPVALIRAYYNAFYRDEDVTLTIRTFWRFPIEKTKEYIHSEVDKIKSGYGDRNKFPKIQFWFDTMDDSIMPSFIRSFDCFVLPTRGEGFGLPFIEAMSCGVISIGPAWGGNTEFMNSGNSILVGGKVVPIDNAQFLRYQPQYAGQRWFDMDETELCNKMRWVYDNRAEAKKIADKGMEDVHENYTWKQTAAKIHRRLLEINSEGI
;
A
#
# COMPACT_ATOMS: atom_id res chain seq x y z
N MET A 1 -5.86 0.39 -36.46
CA MET A 1 -5.80 -0.57 -35.34
C MET A 1 -7.19 -0.64 -34.75
N SER A 2 -7.78 -1.82 -34.56
CA SER A 2 -9.08 -1.97 -33.91
C SER A 2 -9.01 -1.38 -32.51
N GLU A 3 -10.01 -0.59 -32.15
CA GLU A 3 -10.13 0.03 -30.84
C GLU A 3 -10.26 -1.04 -29.76
N LEU A 4 -9.47 -0.96 -28.71
CA LEU A 4 -9.44 -1.94 -27.62
C LEU A 4 -10.52 -1.61 -26.60
N ASN A 5 -11.60 -2.39 -26.56
CA ASN A 5 -12.67 -2.20 -25.59
C ASN A 5 -12.29 -2.80 -24.24
N VAL A 6 -12.30 -2.01 -23.17
CA VAL A 6 -11.98 -2.43 -21.81
C VAL A 6 -13.07 -1.95 -20.84
N LEU A 7 -13.68 -2.89 -20.14
CA LEU A 7 -14.53 -2.61 -18.98
C LEU A 7 -13.71 -2.79 -17.71
N TYR A 8 -13.45 -1.69 -17.00
CA TYR A 8 -12.76 -1.70 -15.71
C TYR A 8 -13.80 -1.75 -14.57
N TYR A 9 -13.82 -2.84 -13.82
CA TYR A 9 -14.71 -3.02 -12.67
C TYR A 9 -13.94 -2.85 -11.36
N SER A 10 -14.24 -1.81 -10.59
CA SER A 10 -13.49 -1.46 -9.38
C SER A 10 -14.24 -0.51 -8.43
N CYS A 11 -13.52 0.00 -7.43
CA CYS A 11 -14.00 0.90 -6.38
C CYS A 11 -13.25 2.25 -6.33
N PRO A 12 -13.17 3.03 -7.41
CA PRO A 12 -12.35 4.25 -7.43
C PRO A 12 -12.82 5.33 -6.43
N PHE A 13 -14.07 5.27 -5.99
CA PHE A 13 -14.65 6.22 -5.04
C PHE A 13 -14.45 5.83 -3.57
N ASP A 14 -13.65 4.79 -3.28
CA ASP A 14 -13.31 4.37 -1.92
C ASP A 14 -11.99 5.02 -1.45
N LEU A 15 -11.88 5.28 -0.13
CA LEU A 15 -10.65 5.79 0.51
C LEU A 15 -9.57 4.70 0.73
N SER A 16 -9.84 3.47 0.33
CA SER A 16 -8.91 2.34 0.49
C SER A 16 -7.73 2.39 -0.49
N GLY A 17 -6.70 1.58 -0.24
CA GLY A 17 -5.61 1.36 -1.19
C GLY A 17 -6.10 0.86 -2.56
N TYR A 18 -7.14 0.00 -2.59
CA TYR A 18 -7.80 -0.40 -3.83
C TYR A 18 -8.40 0.80 -4.58
N GLY A 19 -9.09 1.70 -3.87
CA GLY A 19 -9.65 2.92 -4.48
C GLY A 19 -8.56 3.83 -5.03
N THR A 20 -7.47 4.03 -4.29
CA THR A 20 -6.32 4.82 -4.75
C THR A 20 -5.70 4.23 -6.02
N VAL A 21 -5.47 2.94 -6.07
CA VAL A 21 -4.92 2.26 -7.26
C VAL A 21 -5.89 2.36 -8.44
N ALA A 22 -7.19 2.10 -8.21
CA ALA A 22 -8.21 2.18 -9.25
C ALA A 22 -8.29 3.57 -9.89
N ARG A 23 -8.31 4.63 -9.08
CA ARG A 23 -8.30 6.02 -9.58
C ARG A 23 -7.12 6.28 -10.50
N ASN A 24 -5.93 5.99 -10.01
CA ASN A 24 -4.72 6.27 -10.78
C ASN A 24 -4.62 5.43 -12.07
N HIS A 25 -5.03 4.16 -12.04
CA HIS A 25 -5.12 3.35 -13.26
C HIS A 25 -6.09 3.96 -14.27
N LEU A 26 -7.31 4.30 -13.83
CA LEU A 26 -8.35 4.85 -14.70
C LEU A 26 -7.93 6.18 -15.31
N LEU A 27 -7.37 7.08 -14.50
CA LEU A 27 -6.89 8.39 -14.96
C LEU A 27 -5.75 8.27 -15.98
N GLU A 28 -4.82 7.34 -15.80
CA GLU A 28 -3.73 7.17 -16.76
C GLU A 28 -4.16 6.39 -18.02
N LEU A 29 -5.02 5.38 -17.87
CA LEU A 29 -5.54 4.62 -19.01
C LEU A 29 -6.47 5.44 -19.88
N SER A 30 -7.26 6.39 -19.33
CA SER A 30 -8.14 7.28 -20.09
C SER A 30 -7.39 8.21 -21.06
N LYS A 31 -6.09 8.47 -20.77
CA LYS A 31 -5.23 9.27 -21.66
C LYS A 31 -4.77 8.51 -22.91
N ILE A 32 -4.95 7.18 -22.96
CA ILE A 32 -4.48 6.31 -24.05
C ILE A 32 -5.57 6.16 -25.12
N LYS A 33 -5.44 6.87 -26.22
CA LYS A 33 -6.45 6.95 -27.29
C LYS A 33 -6.84 5.63 -27.94
N SER A 34 -6.00 4.59 -27.87
CA SER A 34 -6.27 3.26 -28.42
C SER A 34 -7.13 2.38 -27.50
N ILE A 35 -7.42 2.82 -26.28
CA ILE A 35 -8.29 2.14 -25.33
C ILE A 35 -9.64 2.85 -25.26
N ASN A 36 -10.70 2.12 -25.59
CA ASN A 36 -12.06 2.54 -25.32
C ASN A 36 -12.43 2.07 -23.92
N LEU A 37 -12.09 2.91 -22.92
CA LEU A 37 -12.20 2.58 -21.50
C LEU A 37 -13.60 2.89 -20.97
N ARG A 38 -14.12 1.99 -20.14
CA ARG A 38 -15.37 2.15 -19.42
C ARG A 38 -15.20 1.74 -17.98
N LEU A 39 -15.98 2.32 -17.10
CA LEU A 39 -15.96 2.05 -15.68
C LEU A 39 -17.29 1.44 -15.22
N ARG A 40 -17.21 0.37 -14.45
CA ARG A 40 -18.31 -0.10 -13.59
C ARG A 40 -17.85 -0.03 -12.15
N THR A 41 -18.64 0.58 -11.28
CA THR A 41 -18.24 0.81 -9.88
C THR A 41 -18.83 -0.20 -8.93
N LYS A 42 -18.09 -0.50 -7.89
CA LYS A 42 -18.53 -1.21 -6.69
C LYS A 42 -18.17 -0.35 -5.47
N LYS A 43 -19.13 -0.11 -4.58
CA LYS A 43 -18.87 0.53 -3.29
C LYS A 43 -18.63 -0.54 -2.23
N PHE A 44 -17.49 -0.50 -1.55
CA PHE A 44 -17.19 -1.34 -0.38
C PHE A 44 -17.43 -0.60 0.92
N TRP A 45 -17.14 0.70 0.91
CA TRP A 45 -17.17 1.53 2.08
C TRP A 45 -18.37 2.46 2.04
N GLN A 46 -19.15 2.47 3.13
CA GLN A 46 -20.31 3.37 3.25
C GLN A 46 -19.96 4.73 3.88
N GLY A 47 -18.66 5.02 4.07
CA GLY A 47 -18.15 6.26 4.65
C GLY A 47 -17.97 7.39 3.63
N ALA A 48 -17.19 8.41 4.01
CA ALA A 48 -16.86 9.53 3.14
C ALA A 48 -16.13 9.06 1.88
N SER A 49 -16.50 9.63 0.73
CA SER A 49 -15.77 9.49 -0.51
C SER A 49 -14.54 10.41 -0.48
N PRO A 50 -13.44 10.08 -1.21
CA PRO A 50 -12.33 10.98 -1.36
C PRO A 50 -12.78 12.29 -2.03
N ASP A 51 -12.11 13.40 -1.71
CA ASP A 51 -12.27 14.62 -2.48
C ASP A 51 -11.56 14.45 -3.82
N LEU A 52 -12.33 14.21 -4.87
CA LEU A 52 -11.81 13.88 -6.21
C LEU A 52 -11.57 15.11 -7.07
N ARG A 53 -12.11 16.28 -6.72
CA ARG A 53 -11.99 17.53 -7.52
C ARG A 53 -12.09 17.26 -9.03
N GLU A 54 -11.09 17.66 -9.80
CA GLU A 54 -11.05 17.48 -11.27
C GLU A 54 -11.02 16.01 -11.71
N ASP A 55 -10.44 15.10 -10.89
CA ASP A 55 -10.39 13.66 -11.19
C ASP A 55 -11.79 13.01 -11.18
N GLY A 56 -12.73 13.58 -10.38
CA GLY A 56 -14.10 13.09 -10.26
C GLY A 56 -14.86 13.14 -11.58
N ASP A 57 -14.73 14.21 -12.33
CA ASP A 57 -15.42 14.38 -13.62
C ASP A 57 -14.99 13.29 -14.60
N THR A 58 -13.69 13.05 -14.75
CA THR A 58 -13.17 11.98 -15.63
C THR A 58 -13.70 10.59 -15.22
N LEU A 59 -13.76 10.29 -13.92
CA LEU A 59 -14.25 8.99 -13.45
C LEU A 59 -15.76 8.83 -13.70
N HIS A 60 -16.55 9.87 -13.49
CA HIS A 60 -17.98 9.86 -13.78
C HIS A 60 -18.27 9.77 -15.29
N ASP A 61 -17.46 10.44 -16.12
CA ASP A 61 -17.56 10.31 -17.57
C ASP A 61 -17.34 8.86 -18.01
N LEU A 62 -16.31 8.17 -17.47
CA LEU A 62 -16.04 6.76 -17.77
C LEU A 62 -17.17 5.83 -17.31
N GLU A 63 -17.84 6.14 -16.20
CA GLU A 63 -18.98 5.37 -15.68
C GLU A 63 -20.24 5.54 -16.55
N ASN A 64 -20.42 6.70 -17.19
CA ASN A 64 -21.55 7.02 -18.03
C ASN A 64 -21.40 6.50 -19.48
N VAL A 65 -20.21 6.04 -19.90
CA VAL A 65 -20.03 5.46 -21.23
C VAL A 65 -20.74 4.11 -21.33
N PRO A 66 -21.58 3.87 -22.34
CA PRO A 66 -22.29 2.59 -22.51
C PRO A 66 -21.32 1.40 -22.64
N ILE A 67 -21.62 0.31 -21.94
CA ILE A 67 -20.85 -0.93 -22.01
C ILE A 67 -21.14 -1.61 -23.35
N PRO A 68 -20.13 -2.11 -24.07
CA PRO A 68 -20.35 -2.89 -25.29
C PRO A 68 -21.15 -4.16 -24.97
N ASN A 69 -21.98 -4.58 -25.92
CA ASN A 69 -22.72 -5.81 -25.77
C ASN A 69 -21.85 -7.07 -25.89
N THR A 70 -20.73 -6.98 -26.57
CA THR A 70 -19.78 -8.08 -26.82
C THR A 70 -18.35 -7.52 -27.09
N ASP A 71 -17.36 -8.40 -27.15
CA ASP A 71 -16.00 -8.10 -27.61
C ASP A 71 -15.26 -7.05 -26.78
N TYR A 72 -15.27 -7.21 -25.47
CA TYR A 72 -14.48 -6.41 -24.54
C TYR A 72 -13.69 -7.28 -23.56
N ILE A 73 -12.61 -6.71 -23.01
CA ILE A 73 -11.84 -7.29 -21.92
C ILE A 73 -12.43 -6.77 -20.61
N LEU A 74 -12.78 -7.68 -19.70
CA LEU A 74 -13.23 -7.34 -18.36
C LEU A 74 -12.03 -7.38 -17.40
N LEU A 75 -11.58 -6.20 -16.94
CA LEU A 75 -10.53 -6.05 -15.95
C LEU A 75 -11.15 -5.71 -14.58
N GLN A 76 -11.04 -6.64 -13.63
CA GLN A 76 -11.63 -6.54 -12.30
C GLN A 76 -10.56 -6.26 -11.25
N HIS A 77 -10.56 -5.07 -10.67
CA HIS A 77 -9.64 -4.66 -9.61
C HIS A 77 -10.39 -4.55 -8.28
N LEU A 78 -10.55 -5.67 -7.62
CA LEU A 78 -11.32 -5.87 -6.40
C LEU A 78 -10.75 -7.06 -5.61
N THR A 79 -11.34 -7.38 -4.46
CA THR A 79 -11.11 -8.66 -3.80
C THR A 79 -11.90 -9.79 -4.47
N PRO A 80 -11.36 -11.02 -4.58
CA PRO A 80 -11.91 -12.09 -5.41
C PRO A 80 -13.34 -12.52 -5.14
N GLU A 81 -13.86 -12.32 -3.94
CA GLU A 81 -15.29 -12.58 -3.62
C GLU A 81 -16.26 -11.67 -4.38
N ASN A 82 -15.76 -10.62 -5.02
CA ASN A 82 -16.55 -9.69 -5.83
C ASN A 82 -16.38 -9.91 -7.34
N PHE A 83 -15.56 -10.87 -7.76
CA PHE A 83 -15.38 -11.16 -9.16
C PHE A 83 -16.61 -11.86 -9.73
N TYR A 84 -16.87 -11.63 -11.01
CA TYR A 84 -17.91 -12.32 -11.77
C TYR A 84 -17.40 -12.68 -13.16
N ILE A 85 -18.04 -13.65 -13.79
CA ILE A 85 -17.84 -14.02 -15.18
C ILE A 85 -18.95 -13.37 -15.99
N ASP A 86 -18.57 -12.58 -16.98
CA ASP A 86 -19.49 -11.98 -17.94
C ASP A 86 -19.39 -12.73 -19.26
N PRO A 87 -20.44 -13.46 -19.69
CA PRO A 87 -20.41 -14.21 -20.95
C PRO A 87 -20.20 -13.35 -22.20
N SER A 88 -20.43 -12.04 -22.09
CA SER A 88 -20.25 -11.08 -23.19
C SER A 88 -18.81 -10.58 -23.30
N ALA A 89 -18.00 -10.75 -22.25
CA ALA A 89 -16.58 -10.42 -22.29
C ALA A 89 -15.79 -11.54 -22.94
N LYS A 90 -14.88 -11.20 -23.83
CA LYS A 90 -14.01 -12.16 -24.48
C LYS A 90 -12.85 -12.64 -23.60
N TYR A 91 -12.48 -11.88 -22.58
CA TYR A 91 -11.36 -12.16 -21.69
C TYR A 91 -11.56 -11.56 -20.30
N HIS A 92 -11.22 -12.31 -19.27
CA HIS A 92 -11.40 -11.92 -17.87
C HIS A 92 -10.07 -11.80 -17.18
N ILE A 93 -9.74 -10.61 -16.73
CA ILE A 93 -8.54 -10.31 -15.96
C ILE A 93 -8.96 -9.89 -14.56
N CYS A 94 -8.30 -10.41 -13.55
CA CYS A 94 -8.37 -9.83 -12.22
C CYS A 94 -7.05 -9.19 -11.82
N TYR A 95 -7.14 -8.12 -11.04
CA TYR A 95 -5.97 -7.47 -10.44
C TYR A 95 -6.20 -7.37 -8.93
N THR A 96 -5.46 -8.16 -8.15
CA THR A 96 -5.65 -8.23 -6.71
C THR A 96 -4.39 -8.64 -5.98
N PRO A 97 -3.92 -7.85 -4.98
CA PRO A 97 -2.84 -8.23 -4.08
C PRO A 97 -3.35 -9.05 -2.89
N PHE A 98 -2.41 -9.72 -2.20
CA PHE A 98 -2.60 -10.15 -0.83
C PHE A 98 -1.28 -9.97 -0.05
N GLU A 99 -1.34 -9.95 1.30
CA GLU A 99 -0.22 -9.46 2.11
C GLU A 99 0.62 -10.55 2.77
N THR A 100 0.27 -11.83 2.57
CA THR A 100 0.92 -12.99 3.21
C THR A 100 1.69 -13.85 2.21
N ASP A 101 2.26 -14.96 2.68
CA ASP A 101 2.93 -15.96 1.83
C ASP A 101 1.96 -16.91 1.11
N GLY A 102 0.66 -16.68 1.20
CA GLY A 102 -0.38 -17.50 0.60
C GLY A 102 -1.56 -16.68 0.08
N VAL A 103 -2.61 -17.38 -0.28
CA VAL A 103 -3.87 -16.83 -0.78
C VAL A 103 -5.02 -17.37 0.07
N PRO A 104 -6.00 -16.54 0.48
CA PRO A 104 -7.18 -17.03 1.18
C PRO A 104 -7.84 -18.19 0.40
N ARG A 105 -8.15 -19.28 1.08
CA ARG A 105 -8.79 -20.44 0.41
C ARG A 105 -10.06 -20.11 -0.37
N PRO A 106 -10.96 -19.23 0.13
CA PRO A 106 -12.15 -18.84 -0.62
C PRO A 106 -11.83 -18.10 -1.94
N TRP A 107 -10.64 -17.49 -2.07
CA TRP A 107 -10.24 -16.76 -3.27
C TRP A 107 -9.81 -17.66 -4.42
N LEU A 108 -9.42 -18.92 -4.12
CA LEU A 108 -8.85 -19.83 -5.13
C LEU A 108 -9.84 -20.15 -6.28
N LEU A 109 -11.13 -20.33 -5.96
CA LEU A 109 -12.12 -20.65 -6.99
C LEU A 109 -12.35 -19.47 -7.96
N PRO A 110 -12.67 -18.25 -7.51
CA PRO A 110 -12.81 -17.11 -8.41
C PRO A 110 -11.52 -16.81 -9.18
N LEU A 111 -10.34 -16.92 -8.55
CA LEU A 111 -9.05 -16.70 -9.24
C LEU A 111 -8.79 -17.72 -10.36
N ARG A 112 -9.16 -18.99 -10.16
CA ARG A 112 -9.03 -20.03 -11.21
C ARG A 112 -9.96 -19.80 -12.40
N GLY A 113 -11.09 -19.11 -12.18
CA GLY A 113 -12.03 -18.72 -13.22
C GLY A 113 -11.56 -17.58 -14.13
N MET A 114 -10.50 -16.85 -13.74
CA MET A 114 -9.95 -15.78 -14.58
C MET A 114 -9.02 -16.33 -15.64
N ASP A 115 -8.96 -15.66 -16.77
CA ASP A 115 -8.00 -15.96 -17.83
C ASP A 115 -6.60 -15.50 -17.44
N GLU A 116 -6.50 -14.29 -16.84
CA GLU A 116 -5.27 -13.80 -16.21
C GLU A 116 -5.50 -13.23 -14.81
N ILE A 117 -4.42 -13.29 -14.01
CA ILE A 117 -4.32 -12.76 -12.67
C ILE A 117 -3.16 -11.78 -12.64
N TRP A 118 -3.45 -10.50 -12.41
CA TRP A 118 -2.44 -9.48 -12.26
C TRP A 118 -2.19 -9.21 -10.78
N VAL A 119 -0.93 -9.10 -10.43
CA VAL A 119 -0.49 -8.82 -9.06
C VAL A 119 0.55 -7.71 -9.06
N PRO A 120 0.63 -6.87 -8.00
CA PRO A 120 1.53 -5.72 -7.99
C PRO A 120 2.98 -6.04 -7.67
N SER A 121 3.32 -7.26 -7.23
CA SER A 121 4.68 -7.60 -6.82
C SER A 121 5.04 -9.06 -7.12
N ARG A 122 6.36 -9.33 -7.23
CA ARG A 122 6.90 -10.70 -7.33
C ARG A 122 6.55 -11.52 -6.10
N HIS A 123 6.55 -10.90 -4.92
CA HIS A 123 6.10 -11.55 -3.68
C HIS A 123 4.67 -12.12 -3.84
N ASN A 124 3.73 -11.34 -4.36
CA ASN A 124 2.39 -11.84 -4.61
C ASN A 124 2.38 -12.95 -5.66
N LYS A 125 3.16 -12.83 -6.73
CA LYS A 125 3.28 -13.91 -7.73
C LYS A 125 3.72 -15.21 -7.09
N GLU A 126 4.75 -15.18 -6.25
CA GLU A 126 5.26 -16.35 -5.54
C GLU A 126 4.21 -16.96 -4.59
N ALA A 127 3.50 -16.12 -3.82
CA ALA A 127 2.41 -16.55 -2.95
C ALA A 127 1.26 -17.21 -3.72
N TYR A 128 0.90 -16.68 -4.87
CA TYR A 128 -0.16 -17.21 -5.73
C TYR A 128 0.27 -18.53 -6.40
N LEU A 129 1.53 -18.65 -6.82
CA LEU A 129 2.10 -19.91 -7.32
C LEU A 129 2.12 -20.98 -6.22
N ALA A 130 2.54 -20.64 -5.01
CA ALA A 130 2.54 -21.54 -3.86
C ALA A 130 1.12 -22.03 -3.50
N ALA A 131 0.10 -21.23 -3.76
CA ALA A 131 -1.32 -21.60 -3.61
C ALA A 131 -1.86 -22.49 -4.75
N GLY A 132 -1.04 -22.88 -5.72
CA GLY A 132 -1.39 -23.78 -6.82
C GLY A 132 -2.11 -23.11 -7.99
N LEU A 133 -1.92 -21.81 -8.18
CA LEU A 133 -2.38 -21.09 -9.37
C LEU A 133 -1.33 -21.21 -10.50
N SER A 134 -1.79 -21.20 -11.76
CA SER A 134 -0.91 -21.41 -12.92
C SER A 134 0.01 -20.22 -13.18
N GLN A 135 1.30 -20.47 -13.34
CA GLN A 135 2.29 -19.46 -13.69
C GLN A 135 1.96 -18.72 -15.01
N LYS A 136 1.37 -19.41 -15.98
CA LYS A 136 0.99 -18.81 -17.28
C LYS A 136 -0.08 -17.74 -17.14
N LYS A 137 -0.87 -17.80 -16.07
CA LYS A 137 -1.94 -16.83 -15.80
C LYS A 137 -1.49 -15.62 -14.99
N ILE A 138 -0.34 -15.65 -14.31
CA ILE A 138 0.04 -14.62 -13.34
C ILE A 138 1.03 -13.63 -13.95
N GLN A 139 0.60 -12.37 -14.07
CA GLN A 139 1.42 -11.24 -14.52
C GLN A 139 1.76 -10.31 -13.34
N VAL A 140 3.00 -9.83 -13.30
CA VAL A 140 3.42 -8.80 -12.33
C VAL A 140 3.31 -7.43 -13.00
N ILE A 141 2.40 -6.62 -12.50
CA ILE A 141 2.19 -5.24 -12.96
C ILE A 141 2.27 -4.35 -11.70
N PRO A 142 3.43 -3.77 -11.38
CA PRO A 142 3.60 -2.97 -10.18
C PRO A 142 2.68 -1.74 -10.17
N HIS A 143 2.24 -1.37 -8.97
CA HIS A 143 1.60 -0.07 -8.75
C HIS A 143 2.62 1.06 -8.99
N GLY A 144 2.13 2.28 -9.05
CA GLY A 144 2.94 3.47 -9.20
C GLY A 144 2.77 4.46 -8.05
N VAL A 145 3.41 5.60 -8.20
CA VAL A 145 3.21 6.79 -7.39
C VAL A 145 3.02 8.00 -8.31
N ASN A 146 2.26 8.99 -7.84
CA ASN A 146 2.13 10.28 -8.52
C ASN A 146 3.31 11.18 -8.10
N THR A 147 4.34 11.27 -8.95
CA THR A 147 5.56 12.03 -8.69
C THR A 147 5.37 13.55 -8.79
N GLU A 148 4.29 14.03 -9.39
CA GLU A 148 3.92 15.44 -9.37
C GLU A 148 3.35 15.84 -8.01
N LYS A 149 2.63 14.92 -7.37
CA LYS A 149 2.03 15.09 -6.05
C LYS A 149 3.02 14.78 -4.91
N PHE A 150 3.75 13.66 -5.01
CA PHE A 150 4.72 13.19 -4.03
C PHE A 150 6.14 13.40 -4.55
N ASN A 151 6.80 14.48 -4.11
CA ASN A 151 8.17 14.82 -4.52
C ASN A 151 8.89 15.64 -3.44
N ALA A 152 10.19 15.84 -3.62
CA ALA A 152 11.02 16.53 -2.64
C ALA A 152 10.81 18.06 -2.57
N GLU A 153 10.13 18.65 -3.56
CA GLU A 153 9.86 20.10 -3.61
C GLU A 153 8.62 20.49 -2.79
N VAL A 154 7.80 19.52 -2.41
CA VAL A 154 6.63 19.73 -1.54
C VAL A 154 7.08 20.28 -0.20
N LYS A 155 6.48 21.39 0.23
CA LYS A 155 6.79 22.00 1.52
C LYS A 155 6.33 21.11 2.66
N PRO A 156 7.20 20.80 3.65
CA PRO A 156 6.81 20.04 4.82
C PRO A 156 5.66 20.71 5.58
N LEU A 157 4.77 19.89 6.12
CA LEU A 157 3.75 20.38 7.04
C LEU A 157 4.42 20.87 8.33
N ASN A 158 4.07 22.08 8.78
CA ASN A 158 4.60 22.65 10.01
C ASN A 158 3.69 22.32 11.19
N TYR A 159 4.22 21.64 12.20
CA TYR A 159 3.56 21.33 13.47
C TYR A 159 4.60 21.10 14.57
N ASP A 160 4.18 21.07 15.82
CA ASP A 160 5.07 20.87 16.96
C ASP A 160 5.66 19.46 16.97
N ARG A 161 6.93 19.34 16.61
CA ARG A 161 7.71 18.08 16.55
C ARG A 161 9.15 18.32 16.99
N GLY A 162 9.88 17.24 17.30
CA GLY A 162 11.32 17.31 17.56
C GLY A 162 12.14 17.69 16.32
N GLU A 163 13.43 17.96 16.53
CA GLU A 163 14.37 18.25 15.46
C GLU A 163 14.45 17.10 14.46
N PHE A 164 14.32 15.85 14.93
CA PHE A 164 14.23 14.66 14.09
C PHE A 164 12.87 13.97 14.25
N ASN A 165 12.21 13.66 13.14
CA ASN A 165 10.86 13.13 13.13
C ASN A 165 10.76 11.80 12.36
N PHE A 166 10.56 10.72 13.09
CA PHE A 166 10.12 9.46 12.50
C PHE A 166 8.62 9.54 12.20
N GLY A 167 8.23 9.14 10.99
CA GLY A 167 6.82 9.11 10.59
C GLY A 167 6.34 7.71 10.29
N SER A 168 5.07 7.43 10.58
CA SER A 168 4.40 6.19 10.20
C SER A 168 2.93 6.42 9.86
N ILE A 169 2.41 5.73 8.83
CA ILE A 169 1.03 5.87 8.35
C ILE A 169 0.44 4.48 8.16
N PHE A 170 -0.58 4.13 8.95
CA PHE A 170 -1.21 2.82 8.88
C PHE A 170 -2.57 2.78 9.61
N ASP A 171 -3.41 1.80 9.26
CA ASP A 171 -4.54 1.37 10.08
C ASP A 171 -4.02 0.57 11.28
N TRP A 172 -4.56 0.84 12.48
CA TRP A 172 -4.10 0.20 13.73
C TRP A 172 -4.51 -1.27 13.77
N THR A 173 -3.78 -2.10 13.02
CA THR A 173 -3.99 -3.55 12.94
C THR A 173 -2.73 -4.30 13.34
N GLU A 174 -2.89 -5.55 13.76
CA GLU A 174 -1.77 -6.41 14.11
C GLU A 174 -0.81 -6.63 12.93
N ARG A 175 -1.34 -6.67 11.72
CA ARG A 175 -0.53 -6.77 10.50
C ARG A 175 0.46 -5.60 10.35
N LYS A 176 0.06 -4.40 10.71
CA LYS A 176 0.93 -3.20 10.64
C LYS A 176 1.93 -3.12 11.81
N ASN A 177 1.77 -3.97 12.83
CA ASN A 177 2.70 -4.17 13.93
C ASN A 177 3.06 -2.89 14.73
N PRO A 178 2.06 -2.12 15.19
CA PRO A 178 2.31 -0.88 15.93
C PRO A 178 3.11 -1.10 17.22
N VAL A 179 2.96 -2.27 17.83
CA VAL A 179 3.65 -2.64 19.08
C VAL A 179 5.16 -2.69 18.88
N ALA A 180 5.62 -3.37 17.81
CA ALA A 180 7.04 -3.42 17.47
C ALA A 180 7.62 -2.05 17.14
N LEU A 181 6.86 -1.20 16.44
CA LEU A 181 7.26 0.19 16.15
C LEU A 181 7.54 0.98 17.43
N ILE A 182 6.59 0.96 18.37
CA ILE A 182 6.69 1.74 19.61
C ILE A 182 7.79 1.19 20.51
N ARG A 183 7.94 -0.14 20.62
CA ARG A 183 9.01 -0.76 21.39
C ARG A 183 10.39 -0.44 20.82
N ALA A 184 10.57 -0.57 19.51
CA ALA A 184 11.83 -0.25 18.86
C ALA A 184 12.19 1.23 19.07
N TYR A 185 11.21 2.14 18.94
CA TYR A 185 11.41 3.55 19.20
C TYR A 185 11.79 3.85 20.65
N TYR A 186 11.10 3.26 21.64
CA TYR A 186 11.41 3.43 23.06
C TYR A 186 12.74 2.81 23.48
N ASN A 187 13.21 1.79 22.76
CA ASN A 187 14.52 1.20 22.98
C ASN A 187 15.65 2.00 22.30
N ALA A 188 15.33 2.69 21.21
CA ALA A 188 16.31 3.46 20.46
C ALA A 188 16.60 4.85 21.05
N PHE A 189 15.60 5.48 21.73
CA PHE A 189 15.67 6.89 22.12
C PHE A 189 15.24 7.14 23.55
N TYR A 190 15.79 8.23 24.13
CA TYR A 190 15.49 8.72 25.47
C TYR A 190 14.70 10.03 25.42
N ARG A 191 14.09 10.39 26.57
CA ARG A 191 13.24 11.60 26.68
C ARG A 191 13.96 12.90 26.43
N ASP A 192 15.23 12.99 26.72
CA ASP A 192 16.08 14.17 26.57
C ASP A 192 16.63 14.36 25.15
N GLU A 193 16.36 13.42 24.24
CA GLU A 193 16.69 13.57 22.83
C GLU A 193 15.56 14.29 22.09
N ASP A 194 15.93 15.23 21.22
CA ASP A 194 14.96 16.01 20.44
C ASP A 194 14.46 15.22 19.21
N VAL A 195 13.74 14.16 19.51
CA VAL A 195 13.17 13.22 18.55
C VAL A 195 11.68 13.03 18.78
N THR A 196 10.91 12.88 17.70
CA THR A 196 9.48 12.56 17.75
C THR A 196 9.18 11.36 16.87
N LEU A 197 8.26 10.51 17.31
CA LEU A 197 7.58 9.52 16.46
C LEU A 197 6.17 10.03 16.18
N THR A 198 5.91 10.43 14.95
CA THR A 198 4.59 10.89 14.48
C THR A 198 3.87 9.72 13.80
N ILE A 199 2.73 9.30 14.35
CA ILE A 199 1.93 8.21 13.81
C ILE A 199 0.58 8.76 13.35
N ARG A 200 0.31 8.68 12.04
CA ARG A 200 -1.04 8.85 11.53
C ARG A 200 -1.71 7.49 11.46
N THR A 201 -2.82 7.37 12.18
CA THR A 201 -3.52 6.09 12.27
C THR A 201 -5.03 6.27 12.43
N PHE A 202 -5.75 5.24 12.06
CA PHE A 202 -7.18 5.11 12.25
C PHE A 202 -7.50 3.67 12.66
N TRP A 203 -8.70 3.47 13.16
CA TRP A 203 -9.22 2.15 13.52
C TRP A 203 -10.70 2.08 13.16
N ARG A 204 -11.28 0.89 13.21
CA ARG A 204 -12.68 0.62 12.86
C ARG A 204 -13.73 1.27 13.78
N PHE A 205 -13.30 1.88 14.89
CA PHE A 205 -14.18 2.54 15.84
C PHE A 205 -14.30 4.04 15.58
N PRO A 206 -15.34 4.71 16.12
CA PRO A 206 -15.37 6.16 16.16
C PRO A 206 -14.10 6.74 16.79
N ILE A 207 -13.72 7.94 16.37
CA ILE A 207 -12.42 8.54 16.68
C ILE A 207 -12.07 8.55 18.16
N GLU A 208 -13.03 8.89 19.04
CA GLU A 208 -12.76 8.93 20.49
C GLU A 208 -12.45 7.55 21.07
N LYS A 209 -13.20 6.52 20.69
CA LYS A 209 -12.92 5.14 21.11
C LYS A 209 -11.60 4.64 20.52
N THR A 210 -11.24 5.07 19.33
CA THR A 210 -9.94 4.78 18.72
C THR A 210 -8.80 5.37 19.53
N LYS A 211 -8.92 6.63 19.95
CA LYS A 211 -7.94 7.32 20.82
C LYS A 211 -7.77 6.59 22.15
N GLU A 212 -8.88 6.31 22.85
CA GLU A 212 -8.87 5.58 24.12
C GLU A 212 -8.17 4.22 24.00
N TYR A 213 -8.54 3.46 22.97
CA TYR A 213 -7.94 2.14 22.74
C TYR A 213 -6.43 2.23 22.47
N ILE A 214 -6.00 3.10 21.56
CA ILE A 214 -4.59 3.23 21.18
C ILE A 214 -3.75 3.75 22.37
N HIS A 215 -4.25 4.73 23.13
CA HIS A 215 -3.56 5.20 24.32
C HIS A 215 -3.41 4.08 25.37
N SER A 216 -4.46 3.26 25.57
CA SER A 216 -4.39 2.09 26.44
C SER A 216 -3.32 1.08 26.01
N GLU A 217 -3.19 0.80 24.70
CA GLU A 217 -2.15 -0.08 24.17
C GLU A 217 -0.74 0.51 24.37
N VAL A 218 -0.56 1.79 24.15
CA VAL A 218 0.71 2.48 24.42
C VAL A 218 1.06 2.42 25.92
N ASP A 219 0.10 2.61 26.80
CA ASP A 219 0.33 2.54 28.26
C ASP A 219 0.67 1.11 28.71
N LYS A 220 0.08 0.09 28.10
CA LYS A 220 0.50 -1.32 28.31
C LYS A 220 1.95 -1.55 27.88
N ILE A 221 2.37 -1.00 26.74
CA ILE A 221 3.76 -1.08 26.31
C ILE A 221 4.68 -0.41 27.33
N LYS A 222 4.35 0.85 27.75
CA LYS A 222 5.12 1.58 28.75
C LYS A 222 5.22 0.85 30.10
N SER A 223 4.17 0.14 30.50
CA SER A 223 4.17 -0.61 31.76
C SER A 223 5.21 -1.73 31.81
N GLY A 224 5.68 -2.21 30.66
CA GLY A 224 6.77 -3.18 30.54
C GLY A 224 8.16 -2.58 30.80
N TYR A 225 8.28 -1.25 30.87
CA TYR A 225 9.51 -0.52 31.18
C TYR A 225 9.43 0.03 32.62
N GLY A 226 10.42 -0.18 33.44
CA GLY A 226 10.37 0.14 34.88
C GLY A 226 10.19 1.63 35.23
N ASP A 227 10.81 2.54 34.48
CA ASP A 227 10.76 3.98 34.77
C ASP A 227 10.02 4.73 33.65
N ARG A 228 8.81 5.23 33.95
CA ARG A 228 7.91 5.90 33.00
C ARG A 228 8.33 7.32 32.64
N ASN A 229 9.32 7.89 33.28
CA ASN A 229 9.76 9.29 33.02
C ASN A 229 10.77 9.40 31.87
N LYS A 230 11.13 8.29 31.20
CA LYS A 230 12.22 8.22 30.22
C LYS A 230 11.78 8.05 28.77
N PHE A 231 10.49 8.16 28.45
CA PHE A 231 10.01 7.94 27.10
C PHE A 231 10.16 9.19 26.20
N PRO A 232 10.68 9.03 24.98
CA PRO A 232 10.67 10.09 23.98
C PRO A 232 9.24 10.40 23.50
N LYS A 233 9.08 11.54 22.82
CA LYS A 233 7.77 12.04 22.37
C LYS A 233 7.18 11.14 21.28
N ILE A 234 5.91 10.71 21.48
CA ILE A 234 5.07 10.15 20.41
C ILE A 234 3.88 11.08 20.19
N GLN A 235 3.57 11.35 18.92
CA GLN A 235 2.43 12.17 18.53
C GLN A 235 1.51 11.36 17.61
N PHE A 236 0.21 11.36 17.93
CA PHE A 236 -0.81 10.67 17.13
C PHE A 236 -1.67 11.65 16.35
N TRP A 237 -1.95 11.28 15.10
CA TRP A 237 -2.91 11.92 14.22
C TRP A 237 -4.02 10.93 13.89
N PHE A 238 -5.23 11.18 14.38
CA PHE A 238 -6.36 10.26 14.28
C PHE A 238 -7.36 10.63 13.20
N ASP A 239 -7.21 11.80 12.58
CA ASP A 239 -8.16 12.32 11.61
C ASP A 239 -7.93 11.76 10.21
N THR A 240 -9.01 11.71 9.43
CA THR A 240 -8.91 11.56 7.98
C THR A 240 -8.25 12.82 7.43
N MET A 241 -7.03 12.64 6.91
CA MET A 241 -6.30 13.73 6.27
C MET A 241 -6.71 13.84 4.81
N ASP A 242 -6.96 15.05 4.35
CA ASP A 242 -7.19 15.33 2.94
C ASP A 242 -5.99 14.84 2.11
N ASP A 243 -6.28 14.19 0.99
CA ASP A 243 -5.26 13.66 0.08
C ASP A 243 -4.28 14.75 -0.43
N SER A 244 -4.70 16.02 -0.48
CA SER A 244 -3.84 17.15 -0.86
C SER A 244 -2.80 17.51 0.22
N ILE A 245 -3.06 17.19 1.48
CA ILE A 245 -2.17 17.47 2.61
C ILE A 245 -1.16 16.33 2.82
N MET A 246 -1.49 15.12 2.36
CA MET A 246 -0.67 13.92 2.59
C MET A 246 0.80 14.08 2.13
N PRO A 247 1.11 14.67 0.97
CA PRO A 247 2.51 14.89 0.58
C PRO A 247 3.26 15.80 1.55
N SER A 248 2.64 16.90 1.99
CA SER A 248 3.24 17.82 2.98
C SER A 248 3.45 17.16 4.34
N PHE A 249 2.53 16.28 4.74
CA PHE A 249 2.66 15.50 5.96
C PHE A 249 3.81 14.50 5.87
N ILE A 250 3.93 13.74 4.77
CA ILE A 250 5.05 12.83 4.54
C ILE A 250 6.38 13.59 4.48
N ARG A 251 6.41 14.75 3.83
CA ARG A 251 7.61 15.61 3.77
C ARG A 251 8.04 16.16 5.12
N SER A 252 7.18 16.14 6.13
CA SER A 252 7.54 16.52 7.50
C SER A 252 8.31 15.43 8.26
N PHE A 253 8.46 14.24 7.69
CA PHE A 253 9.25 13.16 8.26
C PHE A 253 10.70 13.21 7.80
N ASP A 254 11.63 13.00 8.71
CA ASP A 254 13.03 12.77 8.39
C ASP A 254 13.28 11.30 8.03
N CYS A 255 12.47 10.39 8.60
CA CYS A 255 12.48 8.97 8.31
C CYS A 255 11.06 8.39 8.37
N PHE A 256 10.64 7.67 7.34
CA PHE A 256 9.42 6.87 7.36
C PHE A 256 9.73 5.47 7.86
N VAL A 257 8.97 4.94 8.82
CA VAL A 257 9.18 3.61 9.37
C VAL A 257 7.87 2.87 9.54
N LEU A 258 7.79 1.66 8.96
CA LEU A 258 6.60 0.81 9.08
C LEU A 258 7.01 -0.66 9.20
N PRO A 259 6.99 -1.24 10.41
CA PRO A 259 7.37 -2.64 10.65
C PRO A 259 6.22 -3.61 10.32
N THR A 260 5.57 -3.40 9.19
CA THR A 260 4.43 -4.23 8.76
C THR A 260 4.84 -5.70 8.61
N ARG A 261 3.93 -6.59 8.96
CA ARG A 261 4.09 -8.04 8.81
C ARG A 261 3.78 -8.52 7.39
N GLY A 262 3.24 -7.65 6.54
CA GLY A 262 2.97 -7.97 5.14
C GLY A 262 2.29 -6.84 4.38
N GLU A 263 2.74 -6.66 3.15
CA GLU A 263 2.17 -5.73 2.18
C GLU A 263 2.01 -6.44 0.83
N GLY A 264 0.94 -6.14 0.13
CA GLY A 264 0.81 -6.55 -1.27
C GLY A 264 1.73 -5.73 -2.20
N PHE A 265 1.92 -4.45 -1.85
CA PHE A 265 2.85 -3.54 -2.54
C PHE A 265 3.51 -2.56 -1.56
N GLY A 266 2.71 -1.83 -0.77
CA GLY A 266 3.22 -0.88 0.22
C GLY A 266 3.21 0.57 -0.27
N LEU A 267 2.05 1.09 -0.68
CA LEU A 267 1.88 2.47 -1.15
C LEU A 267 2.50 3.53 -0.20
N PRO A 268 2.37 3.46 1.13
CA PRO A 268 2.99 4.45 2.00
C PRO A 268 4.52 4.51 1.90
N PHE A 269 5.19 3.37 1.64
CA PHE A 269 6.64 3.37 1.43
C PHE A 269 7.03 4.09 0.15
N ILE A 270 6.37 3.77 -0.97
CA ILE A 270 6.72 4.38 -2.26
C ILE A 270 6.38 5.87 -2.29
N GLU A 271 5.33 6.31 -1.60
CA GLU A 271 4.99 7.72 -1.42
C GLU A 271 6.07 8.46 -0.60
N ALA A 272 6.55 7.85 0.49
CA ALA A 272 7.64 8.41 1.29
C ALA A 272 8.96 8.47 0.51
N MET A 273 9.31 7.40 -0.20
CA MET A 273 10.50 7.38 -1.06
C MET A 273 10.40 8.43 -2.18
N SER A 274 9.24 8.57 -2.81
CA SER A 274 8.99 9.60 -3.84
C SER A 274 9.17 11.02 -3.32
N CYS A 275 8.89 11.24 -2.04
CA CYS A 275 9.15 12.51 -1.35
C CYS A 275 10.63 12.70 -0.92
N GLY A 276 11.54 11.78 -1.21
CA GLY A 276 12.93 11.83 -0.76
C GLY A 276 13.11 11.60 0.74
N VAL A 277 12.16 10.88 1.37
CA VAL A 277 12.19 10.48 2.78
C VAL A 277 12.78 9.08 2.90
N ILE A 278 13.84 8.92 3.72
CA ILE A 278 14.42 7.59 3.95
C ILE A 278 13.36 6.65 4.56
N SER A 279 13.25 5.44 4.04
CA SER A 279 12.24 4.48 4.48
C SER A 279 12.85 3.24 5.11
N ILE A 280 12.36 2.87 6.31
CA ILE A 280 12.70 1.62 7.01
C ILE A 280 11.50 0.68 6.90
N GLY A 281 11.72 -0.52 6.36
CA GLY A 281 10.67 -1.51 6.17
C GLY A 281 11.18 -2.95 6.21
N PRO A 282 10.26 -3.96 6.13
CA PRO A 282 10.65 -5.36 6.16
C PRO A 282 11.43 -5.77 4.92
N ALA A 283 12.41 -6.66 5.09
CA ALA A 283 13.10 -7.34 4.00
C ALA A 283 12.23 -8.46 3.36
N TRP A 284 10.91 -8.31 3.38
CA TRP A 284 9.93 -9.28 2.92
C TRP A 284 8.60 -8.60 2.56
N GLY A 285 7.86 -9.17 1.62
CA GLY A 285 6.55 -8.66 1.20
C GLY A 285 6.62 -7.84 -0.09
N GLY A 286 5.47 -7.28 -0.48
CA GLY A 286 5.33 -6.55 -1.74
C GLY A 286 6.17 -5.27 -1.86
N ASN A 287 6.57 -4.68 -0.75
CA ASN A 287 7.47 -3.53 -0.74
C ASN A 287 8.86 -3.83 -1.32
N THR A 288 9.31 -5.08 -1.28
CA THR A 288 10.59 -5.49 -1.90
C THR A 288 10.57 -5.46 -3.43
N GLU A 289 9.44 -5.16 -4.05
CA GLU A 289 9.36 -4.88 -5.49
C GLU A 289 10.16 -3.62 -5.87
N PHE A 290 10.18 -2.62 -4.99
CA PHE A 290 10.85 -1.34 -5.23
C PHE A 290 11.87 -0.96 -4.13
N MET A 291 11.81 -1.56 -2.93
CA MET A 291 12.78 -1.34 -1.85
C MET A 291 13.90 -2.37 -1.90
N ASN A 292 15.14 -1.91 -1.77
CA ASN A 292 16.33 -2.74 -1.68
C ASN A 292 17.41 -2.08 -0.79
N SER A 293 18.49 -2.77 -0.51
CA SER A 293 19.58 -2.27 0.36
C SER A 293 20.33 -1.05 -0.17
N GLY A 294 20.17 -0.71 -1.44
CA GLY A 294 20.79 0.46 -2.05
C GLY A 294 19.95 1.73 -1.99
N ASN A 295 18.64 1.61 -1.76
CA ASN A 295 17.67 2.70 -1.87
C ASN A 295 16.73 2.85 -0.67
N SER A 296 16.88 2.00 0.34
CA SER A 296 16.05 1.97 1.56
C SER A 296 16.75 1.20 2.66
N ILE A 297 16.21 1.21 3.86
CA ILE A 297 16.69 0.41 4.99
C ILE A 297 15.77 -0.79 5.19
N LEU A 298 16.26 -1.97 4.84
CA LEU A 298 15.54 -3.21 5.05
C LEU A 298 15.94 -3.83 6.40
N VAL A 299 14.94 -4.34 7.11
CA VAL A 299 15.10 -5.03 8.40
C VAL A 299 14.74 -6.50 8.24
N GLY A 300 15.63 -7.37 8.71
CA GLY A 300 15.44 -8.81 8.72
C GLY A 300 14.38 -9.27 9.69
N GLY A 301 14.10 -10.57 9.70
CA GLY A 301 13.12 -11.18 10.59
C GLY A 301 12.82 -12.62 10.21
N LYS A 302 11.62 -13.09 10.59
CA LYS A 302 11.20 -14.49 10.37
C LYS A 302 9.78 -14.55 9.83
N VAL A 303 9.52 -15.49 8.95
CA VAL A 303 8.15 -15.83 8.52
C VAL A 303 7.53 -16.72 9.59
N VAL A 304 6.44 -16.28 10.20
CA VAL A 304 5.78 -16.96 11.33
C VAL A 304 4.31 -17.25 10.99
N PRO A 305 3.72 -18.30 11.57
CA PRO A 305 2.28 -18.56 11.45
C PRO A 305 1.45 -17.41 12.01
N ILE A 306 0.28 -17.18 11.40
CA ILE A 306 -0.73 -16.26 11.93
C ILE A 306 -1.63 -17.07 12.86
N ASP A 307 -1.39 -16.99 14.15
CA ASP A 307 -2.04 -17.79 15.20
C ASP A 307 -2.82 -16.97 16.22
N ASN A 308 -2.81 -15.62 16.12
CA ASN A 308 -3.60 -14.77 17.01
C ASN A 308 -5.10 -14.98 16.79
N ALA A 309 -5.74 -15.69 17.72
CA ALA A 309 -7.16 -16.02 17.65
C ALA A 309 -8.07 -14.77 17.60
N GLN A 310 -7.70 -13.69 18.29
CA GLN A 310 -8.47 -12.45 18.25
C GLN A 310 -8.37 -11.78 16.89
N PHE A 311 -7.18 -11.71 16.31
CA PHE A 311 -6.99 -11.18 14.96
C PHE A 311 -7.77 -12.00 13.92
N LEU A 312 -7.62 -13.33 13.94
CA LEU A 312 -8.28 -14.25 13.02
C LEU A 312 -9.82 -14.23 13.14
N ARG A 313 -10.36 -13.89 14.31
CA ARG A 313 -11.80 -13.72 14.49
C ARG A 313 -12.35 -12.55 13.65
N TYR A 314 -11.56 -11.49 13.48
CA TYR A 314 -11.94 -10.30 12.71
C TYR A 314 -11.44 -10.33 11.27
N GLN A 315 -10.41 -11.11 10.99
CA GLN A 315 -9.75 -11.22 9.70
C GLN A 315 -9.56 -12.71 9.32
N PRO A 316 -10.66 -13.46 9.14
CA PRO A 316 -10.60 -14.92 8.92
C PRO A 316 -9.89 -15.32 7.62
N GLN A 317 -9.77 -14.42 6.66
CA GLN A 317 -9.05 -14.63 5.41
C GLN A 317 -7.55 -14.91 5.60
N TYR A 318 -6.98 -14.57 6.75
CA TYR A 318 -5.57 -14.84 7.09
C TYR A 318 -5.34 -16.22 7.72
N ALA A 319 -6.39 -16.98 8.00
CA ALA A 319 -6.28 -18.26 8.67
C ALA A 319 -5.43 -19.27 7.88
N GLY A 320 -4.50 -19.92 8.58
CA GLY A 320 -3.60 -20.93 8.00
C GLY A 320 -2.49 -20.38 7.12
N GLN A 321 -2.25 -19.08 7.14
CA GLN A 321 -1.19 -18.41 6.41
C GLN A 321 -0.07 -17.96 7.36
N ARG A 322 1.01 -17.43 6.77
CA ARG A 322 2.17 -16.90 7.50
C ARG A 322 2.44 -15.47 7.04
N TRP A 323 2.98 -14.69 7.92
CA TRP A 323 3.46 -13.34 7.66
C TRP A 323 4.86 -13.14 8.22
N PHE A 324 5.42 -11.96 8.01
CA PHE A 324 6.78 -11.67 8.44
C PHE A 324 6.78 -10.96 9.81
N ASP A 325 7.52 -11.49 10.76
CA ASP A 325 7.75 -10.85 12.04
C ASP A 325 9.16 -10.27 12.04
N MET A 326 9.24 -8.94 12.00
CA MET A 326 10.48 -8.19 11.89
C MET A 326 11.29 -8.30 13.19
N ASP A 327 12.61 -8.36 13.11
CA ASP A 327 13.48 -8.33 14.29
C ASP A 327 13.43 -6.94 14.95
N GLU A 328 12.80 -6.86 16.13
CA GLU A 328 12.64 -5.60 16.87
C GLU A 328 13.99 -4.98 17.29
N THR A 329 15.03 -5.81 17.57
CA THR A 329 16.36 -5.32 17.93
C THR A 329 17.05 -4.70 16.71
N GLU A 330 16.96 -5.34 15.54
CA GLU A 330 17.50 -4.78 14.31
C GLU A 330 16.74 -3.50 13.94
N LEU A 331 15.42 -3.47 14.05
CA LEU A 331 14.62 -2.27 13.82
C LEU A 331 15.08 -1.10 14.72
N CYS A 332 15.23 -1.35 16.02
CA CYS A 332 15.77 -0.38 16.98
C CYS A 332 17.13 0.17 16.52
N ASN A 333 18.07 -0.71 16.18
CA ASN A 333 19.40 -0.34 15.72
C ASN A 333 19.37 0.46 14.40
N LYS A 334 18.48 0.12 13.46
CA LYS A 334 18.32 0.86 12.20
C LYS A 334 17.72 2.24 12.42
N MET A 335 16.72 2.38 13.31
CA MET A 335 16.19 3.69 13.68
C MET A 335 17.29 4.57 14.30
N ARG A 336 18.05 4.03 15.24
CA ARG A 336 19.19 4.71 15.85
C ARG A 336 20.24 5.11 14.82
N TRP A 337 20.60 4.20 13.93
CA TRP A 337 21.59 4.45 12.88
C TRP A 337 21.15 5.61 11.95
N VAL A 338 19.90 5.66 11.52
CA VAL A 338 19.40 6.76 10.66
C VAL A 338 19.48 8.10 11.38
N TYR A 339 19.15 8.14 12.67
CA TYR A 339 19.27 9.35 13.48
C TYR A 339 20.72 9.85 13.61
N ASP A 340 21.66 8.94 13.87
CA ASP A 340 23.08 9.27 14.06
C ASP A 340 23.80 9.54 12.74
N ASN A 341 23.34 9.00 11.60
CA ASN A 341 24.02 9.05 10.30
C ASN A 341 23.18 9.74 9.22
N ARG A 342 22.62 10.91 9.54
CA ARG A 342 21.66 11.66 8.68
C ARG A 342 22.18 11.89 7.25
N ALA A 343 23.45 12.19 7.09
CA ALA A 343 24.05 12.44 5.77
C ALA A 343 24.09 11.18 4.88
N GLU A 344 24.42 10.03 5.48
CA GLU A 344 24.41 8.75 4.73
C GLU A 344 22.96 8.29 4.45
N ALA A 345 22.06 8.44 5.42
CA ALA A 345 20.64 8.16 5.24
C ALA A 345 20.03 8.99 4.10
N LYS A 346 20.44 10.28 3.98
CA LYS A 346 20.02 11.16 2.89
C LYS A 346 20.46 10.65 1.52
N LYS A 347 21.69 10.15 1.38
CA LYS A 347 22.16 9.58 0.10
C LYS A 347 21.33 8.37 -0.33
N ILE A 348 20.97 7.51 0.63
CA ILE A 348 20.11 6.34 0.37
C ILE A 348 18.70 6.80 -0.01
N ALA A 349 18.15 7.82 0.66
CA ALA A 349 16.84 8.39 0.36
C ALA A 349 16.81 9.01 -1.05
N ASP A 350 17.85 9.74 -1.44
CA ASP A 350 17.98 10.34 -2.77
C ASP A 350 17.98 9.27 -3.87
N LYS A 351 18.74 8.18 -3.64
CA LYS A 351 18.71 7.04 -4.55
C LYS A 351 17.33 6.37 -4.61
N GLY A 352 16.65 6.28 -3.46
CA GLY A 352 15.28 5.76 -3.38
C GLY A 352 14.28 6.60 -4.19
N MET A 353 14.37 7.91 -4.09
CA MET A 353 13.56 8.83 -4.87
C MET A 353 13.81 8.70 -6.37
N GLU A 354 15.08 8.67 -6.79
CA GLU A 354 15.48 8.48 -8.18
C GLU A 354 14.89 7.19 -8.75
N ASP A 355 15.12 6.05 -8.08
CA ASP A 355 14.65 4.73 -8.52
C ASP A 355 13.13 4.67 -8.67
N VAL A 356 12.40 5.30 -7.75
CA VAL A 356 10.93 5.34 -7.76
C VAL A 356 10.43 6.22 -8.89
N HIS A 357 11.01 7.41 -9.10
CA HIS A 357 10.63 8.32 -10.16
C HIS A 357 10.91 7.75 -11.56
N GLU A 358 12.01 7.01 -11.70
CA GLU A 358 12.38 6.39 -12.97
C GLU A 358 11.55 5.16 -13.33
N ASN A 359 11.11 4.36 -12.34
CA ASN A 359 10.61 3.01 -12.62
C ASN A 359 9.18 2.73 -12.16
N TYR A 360 8.59 3.55 -11.27
CA TYR A 360 7.33 3.24 -10.59
C TYR A 360 6.33 4.41 -10.61
N THR A 361 6.13 5.04 -11.76
CA THR A 361 5.06 6.03 -11.94
C THR A 361 3.76 5.36 -12.40
N TRP A 362 2.60 5.96 -12.10
CA TRP A 362 1.31 5.48 -12.61
C TRP A 362 1.26 5.43 -14.14
N LYS A 363 1.94 6.36 -14.80
CA LYS A 363 2.10 6.36 -16.26
C LYS A 363 2.80 5.08 -16.76
N GLN A 364 3.85 4.64 -16.07
CA GLN A 364 4.56 3.40 -16.41
C GLN A 364 3.71 2.16 -16.12
N THR A 365 2.93 2.18 -15.03
CA THR A 365 1.95 1.12 -14.73
C THR A 365 0.91 1.03 -15.85
N ALA A 366 0.32 2.15 -16.26
CA ALA A 366 -0.65 2.18 -17.36
C ALA A 366 -0.05 1.72 -18.69
N ALA A 367 1.21 2.06 -18.96
CA ALA A 367 1.92 1.57 -20.17
C ALA A 367 2.12 0.05 -20.14
N LYS A 368 2.42 -0.54 -18.98
CA LYS A 368 2.51 -2.00 -18.80
C LYS A 368 1.15 -2.67 -19.00
N ILE A 369 0.09 -2.12 -18.39
CA ILE A 369 -1.30 -2.55 -18.59
C ILE A 369 -1.67 -2.52 -20.07
N HIS A 370 -1.47 -1.38 -20.73
CA HIS A 370 -1.79 -1.20 -22.14
C HIS A 370 -1.08 -2.20 -23.03
N ARG A 371 0.23 -2.41 -22.84
CA ARG A 371 1.01 -3.39 -23.59
C ARG A 371 0.41 -4.78 -23.46
N ARG A 372 0.11 -5.23 -22.23
CA ARG A 372 -0.47 -6.55 -22.02
C ARG A 372 -1.85 -6.72 -22.64
N LEU A 373 -2.69 -5.68 -22.55
CA LEU A 373 -3.99 -5.66 -23.21
C LEU A 373 -3.90 -5.77 -24.75
N LEU A 374 -2.90 -5.12 -25.36
CA LEU A 374 -2.64 -5.26 -26.82
C LEU A 374 -2.17 -6.66 -27.19
N GLU A 375 -1.30 -7.28 -26.38
CA GLU A 375 -0.87 -8.67 -26.58
C GLU A 375 -2.07 -9.62 -26.56
N ILE A 376 -2.92 -9.54 -25.51
CA ILE A 376 -4.16 -10.33 -25.41
C ILE A 376 -5.05 -10.12 -26.64
N ASN A 377 -5.25 -8.88 -27.08
CA ASN A 377 -6.08 -8.59 -28.23
C ASN A 377 -5.51 -9.13 -29.55
N SER A 378 -4.17 -9.24 -29.67
CA SER A 378 -3.49 -9.77 -30.86
C SER A 378 -3.42 -11.29 -30.89
N GLU A 379 -3.51 -11.97 -29.75
CA GLU A 379 -3.51 -13.44 -29.64
C GLU A 379 -4.80 -14.08 -30.20
N GLY A 380 -5.79 -13.26 -30.60
CA GLY A 380 -7.00 -13.74 -31.25
C GLY A 380 -7.94 -14.53 -30.35
N ILE A 381 -7.87 -14.26 -29.05
CA ILE A 381 -8.67 -14.92 -28.01
C ILE A 381 -10.03 -14.26 -27.89
#